data_faa541caca8ddf7fb9d5d0faff783969
#
_entry.id   faa541caca8ddf7fb9d5d0faff783969
#
_cell.length_a   1.000
_cell.length_b   1.000
_cell.length_c   1.000
_cell.angle_alpha   90.00
_cell.angle_beta   90.00
_cell.angle_gamma   90.00
#
_symmetry.space_group_name_H-M   'P 1'
#
loop_
_entity.id
_entity.type
_entity.pdbx_description
1 polymer ?
#
loop_
_entity_poly.entity_id
_entity_poly.type
_entity_poly.pdbx_seq_one_letter_code
_entity_poly.pdbx_strand_id
1 'polypeptide(L)'
;MFIVLAFLLATSIGDTRVADAAQQGNLAAVQSLIKQADVNVPQGDGNTALHWAAYRGDIEMTRVLIQARANVKPRTRLAGMTPLHLAASSGNAAIIDLLVKAGADPDAANDNGTTALMLAAASGKPEAVQTLLDRGANPNARDFTNGQTAVMFAAALDRGPAIALLAARGADLTVATKVSEVRPNGSDRQARPEDREKNVAKVGGNTALHFAAREGKMAAIRTLVAAGANVNQLSATDSMSPLVQAIITGHFDVAAFLLEHGADANLATKNAGVAPLWAVMDARYAPRAWYPSPSVEQEVTGHLDLMKRLLAHGARVDARLIAKPWFRTFGDSNQPDPAGSTAFYRAAMANDVPAMRLLLQAGANPTIPTTHRTSPILVAAGLQQDFQGANFVPEARLEAVRFLIEETGADANSRDDRGYSVLHAAAFLGRNDIIDYLVAHGADVAARANQVSNGPSTQAAKPGKGDTVADMANGWAEKTLQYPETVTLVMKLGSEFSNTCWASVCVNPTRLDKKPQ
;
A
#
# COMPACT_ATOMS: atom_id res chain seq x y z
N MET A 1 -65.89 20.83 24.36
CA MET A 1 -65.97 19.76 23.36
C MET A 1 -65.19 20.26 22.15
N PHE A 2 -63.89 20.07 22.17
CA PHE A 2 -63.00 20.45 21.06
C PHE A 2 -62.68 19.20 20.26
N ILE A 3 -63.16 19.13 19.03
CA ILE A 3 -62.82 18.10 18.06
C ILE A 3 -61.49 18.49 17.43
N VAL A 4 -60.43 17.77 17.78
CA VAL A 4 -59.12 17.86 17.08
C VAL A 4 -59.23 17.05 15.81
N LEU A 5 -59.35 17.75 14.67
CA LEU A 5 -59.24 17.14 13.34
C LEU A 5 -57.77 16.85 13.08
N ALA A 6 -57.34 15.60 13.27
CA ALA A 6 -56.05 15.12 12.84
C ALA A 6 -56.07 14.94 11.29
N PHE A 7 -55.50 15.91 10.56
CA PHE A 7 -55.15 15.75 9.17
C PHE A 7 -54.00 14.74 9.10
N LEU A 8 -54.32 13.48 8.88
CA LEU A 8 -53.37 12.49 8.35
C LEU A 8 -53.03 12.93 6.93
N LEU A 9 -51.89 13.58 6.76
CA LEU A 9 -51.18 13.64 5.47
C LEU A 9 -50.77 12.21 5.10
N ALA A 10 -51.70 11.43 4.56
CA ALA A 10 -51.36 10.27 3.79
C ALA A 10 -50.62 10.80 2.53
N THR A 11 -49.31 10.76 2.55
CA THR A 11 -48.54 10.81 1.32
C THR A 11 -49.05 9.62 0.49
N SER A 12 -49.81 9.89 -0.57
CA SER A 12 -50.29 8.88 -1.50
C SER A 12 -49.04 8.18 -2.04
N ILE A 13 -48.79 6.96 -1.57
CA ILE A 13 -47.83 6.06 -2.23
C ILE A 13 -48.41 5.89 -3.63
N GLY A 14 -47.74 6.44 -4.64
CA GLY A 14 -48.15 6.30 -6.03
C GLY A 14 -48.28 4.82 -6.38
N ASP A 15 -49.04 4.52 -7.40
CA ASP A 15 -49.24 3.13 -7.86
C ASP A 15 -47.96 2.50 -8.39
N THR A 16 -47.21 1.81 -7.56
CA THR A 16 -45.89 1.22 -7.85
C THR A 16 -45.99 -0.11 -8.62
N ARG A 17 -47.18 -0.62 -8.92
CA ARG A 17 -47.38 -1.96 -9.51
C ARG A 17 -46.58 -2.20 -10.77
N VAL A 18 -46.37 -1.17 -11.63
CA VAL A 18 -45.54 -1.30 -12.84
C VAL A 18 -44.09 -1.55 -12.48
N ALA A 19 -43.53 -0.78 -11.51
CA ALA A 19 -42.17 -0.95 -11.04
C ALA A 19 -41.96 -2.29 -10.32
N ASP A 20 -42.96 -2.72 -9.51
CA ASP A 20 -42.93 -4.01 -8.79
C ASP A 20 -42.94 -5.19 -9.77
N ALA A 21 -43.78 -5.13 -10.81
CA ALA A 21 -43.80 -6.15 -11.88
C ALA A 21 -42.47 -6.17 -12.66
N ALA A 22 -41.89 -5.01 -12.95
CA ALA A 22 -40.58 -4.91 -13.60
C ALA A 22 -39.46 -5.46 -12.72
N GLN A 23 -39.47 -5.20 -11.43
CA GLN A 23 -38.53 -5.76 -10.44
C GLN A 23 -38.59 -7.30 -10.44
N GLN A 24 -39.79 -7.89 -10.58
CA GLN A 24 -39.97 -9.34 -10.66
C GLN A 24 -39.60 -9.91 -12.04
N GLY A 25 -39.38 -9.09 -13.06
CA GLY A 25 -39.11 -9.52 -14.44
C GLY A 25 -40.40 -10.03 -15.16
N ASN A 26 -41.56 -9.65 -14.69
CA ASN A 26 -42.83 -10.10 -15.27
C ASN A 26 -43.26 -9.17 -16.39
N LEU A 27 -42.77 -9.44 -17.61
CA LEU A 27 -43.09 -8.66 -18.80
C LEU A 27 -44.59 -8.62 -19.12
N ALA A 28 -45.31 -9.74 -18.96
CA ALA A 28 -46.75 -9.82 -19.23
C ALA A 28 -47.56 -8.91 -18.27
N ALA A 29 -47.19 -8.90 -17.00
CA ALA A 29 -47.80 -7.98 -16.01
C ALA A 29 -47.50 -6.52 -16.35
N VAL A 30 -46.25 -6.19 -16.71
CA VAL A 30 -45.85 -4.85 -17.14
C VAL A 30 -46.69 -4.39 -18.35
N GLN A 31 -46.85 -5.23 -19.41
CA GLN A 31 -47.64 -4.95 -20.60
C GLN A 31 -49.12 -4.70 -20.30
N SER A 32 -49.66 -5.38 -19.30
CA SER A 32 -51.04 -5.18 -18.84
C SER A 32 -51.19 -3.88 -18.04
N LEU A 33 -50.26 -3.65 -17.09
CA LEU A 33 -50.34 -2.54 -16.14
C LEU A 33 -50.08 -1.16 -16.76
N ILE A 34 -49.20 -1.03 -17.75
CA ILE A 34 -48.93 0.23 -18.45
C ILE A 34 -50.14 0.84 -19.18
N LYS A 35 -51.21 0.07 -19.37
CA LYS A 35 -52.47 0.56 -19.91
C LYS A 35 -53.37 1.22 -18.86
N GLN A 36 -53.07 1.02 -17.58
CA GLN A 36 -53.94 1.35 -16.44
C GLN A 36 -53.24 2.21 -15.39
N ALA A 37 -51.90 2.22 -15.36
CA ALA A 37 -51.11 2.90 -14.36
C ALA A 37 -50.00 3.72 -15.03
N ASP A 38 -49.54 4.78 -14.35
CA ASP A 38 -48.41 5.59 -14.82
C ASP A 38 -47.09 4.78 -14.72
N VAL A 39 -46.46 4.60 -15.86
CA VAL A 39 -45.18 3.89 -16.02
C VAL A 39 -44.03 4.54 -15.27
N ASN A 40 -44.17 5.81 -14.89
CA ASN A 40 -43.12 6.64 -14.27
C ASN A 40 -43.15 6.66 -12.74
N VAL A 41 -44.14 6.04 -12.11
CA VAL A 41 -44.22 6.02 -10.64
C VAL A 41 -43.06 5.24 -10.06
N PRO A 42 -42.19 5.89 -9.23
CA PRO A 42 -41.07 5.21 -8.61
C PRO A 42 -41.47 4.46 -7.34
N GLN A 43 -40.74 3.43 -7.00
CA GLN A 43 -40.75 2.80 -5.68
C GLN A 43 -40.15 3.76 -4.61
N GLY A 44 -40.23 3.33 -3.34
CA GLY A 44 -39.74 4.13 -2.22
C GLY A 44 -38.26 4.55 -2.27
N ASP A 45 -37.44 3.79 -2.97
CA ASP A 45 -36.00 4.06 -3.21
C ASP A 45 -35.74 4.91 -4.47
N GLY A 46 -36.80 5.28 -5.21
CA GLY A 46 -36.72 6.04 -6.45
C GLY A 46 -36.55 5.19 -7.72
N ASN A 47 -36.52 3.86 -7.62
CA ASN A 47 -36.46 3.00 -8.78
C ASN A 47 -37.80 3.00 -9.53
N THR A 48 -37.76 3.25 -10.83
CA THR A 48 -38.90 3.10 -11.75
C THR A 48 -38.82 1.72 -12.44
N ALA A 49 -39.88 1.35 -13.15
CA ALA A 49 -39.88 0.14 -13.98
C ALA A 49 -38.70 0.09 -14.96
N LEU A 50 -38.33 1.25 -15.53
CA LEU A 50 -37.20 1.34 -16.48
C LEU A 50 -35.83 1.13 -15.81
N HIS A 51 -35.66 1.51 -14.53
CA HIS A 51 -34.47 1.16 -13.76
C HIS A 51 -34.32 -0.37 -13.62
N TRP A 52 -35.40 -1.04 -13.28
CA TRP A 52 -35.40 -2.51 -13.11
C TRP A 52 -35.15 -3.24 -14.43
N ALA A 53 -35.80 -2.79 -15.53
CA ALA A 53 -35.56 -3.36 -16.85
C ALA A 53 -34.09 -3.23 -17.26
N ALA A 54 -33.49 -2.05 -17.05
CA ALA A 54 -32.09 -1.79 -17.32
C ALA A 54 -31.14 -2.61 -16.46
N TYR A 55 -31.41 -2.70 -15.16
CA TYR A 55 -30.61 -3.49 -14.21
C TYR A 55 -30.64 -5.00 -14.53
N ARG A 56 -31.83 -5.53 -14.87
CA ARG A 56 -32.00 -6.93 -15.24
C ARG A 56 -31.46 -7.28 -16.63
N GLY A 57 -31.13 -6.28 -17.44
CA GLY A 57 -30.71 -6.49 -18.82
C GLY A 57 -31.87 -6.93 -19.74
N ASP A 58 -33.10 -6.63 -19.37
CA ASP A 58 -34.29 -7.04 -20.14
C ASP A 58 -34.56 -6.04 -21.27
N ILE A 59 -34.11 -6.42 -22.47
CA ILE A 59 -34.22 -5.58 -23.68
C ILE A 59 -35.67 -5.38 -24.08
N GLU A 60 -36.50 -6.45 -24.04
CA GLU A 60 -37.89 -6.36 -24.46
C GLU A 60 -38.73 -5.53 -23.49
N MET A 61 -38.56 -5.72 -22.19
CA MET A 61 -39.19 -4.87 -21.19
C MET A 61 -38.76 -3.41 -21.35
N THR A 62 -37.47 -3.16 -21.56
CA THR A 62 -36.96 -1.80 -21.83
C THR A 62 -37.65 -1.18 -23.04
N ARG A 63 -37.79 -1.92 -24.13
CA ARG A 63 -38.46 -1.48 -25.37
C ARG A 63 -39.91 -1.12 -25.09
N VAL A 64 -40.64 -2.01 -24.43
CA VAL A 64 -42.08 -1.83 -24.07
C VAL A 64 -42.25 -0.56 -23.20
N LEU A 65 -41.39 -0.38 -22.19
CA LEU A 65 -41.46 0.79 -21.32
C LEU A 65 -41.16 2.11 -22.07
N ILE A 66 -40.15 2.11 -22.95
CA ILE A 66 -39.84 3.29 -23.78
C ILE A 66 -41.02 3.62 -24.72
N GLN A 67 -41.62 2.61 -25.35
CA GLN A 67 -42.80 2.81 -26.21
C GLN A 67 -44.02 3.35 -25.40
N ALA A 68 -44.14 2.95 -24.14
CA ALA A 68 -45.13 3.50 -23.19
C ALA A 68 -44.75 4.91 -22.64
N ARG A 69 -43.72 5.55 -23.23
CA ARG A 69 -43.21 6.89 -22.84
C ARG A 69 -42.66 6.95 -21.40
N ALA A 70 -42.04 5.84 -20.94
CA ALA A 70 -41.29 5.90 -19.70
C ALA A 70 -40.21 6.99 -19.79
N ASN A 71 -40.11 7.80 -18.75
CA ASN A 71 -39.06 8.79 -18.60
C ASN A 71 -37.70 8.06 -18.48
N VAL A 72 -36.71 8.41 -19.31
CA VAL A 72 -35.38 7.81 -19.34
C VAL A 72 -34.40 8.50 -18.40
N LYS A 73 -34.78 9.60 -17.75
CA LYS A 73 -33.93 10.48 -16.93
C LYS A 73 -34.15 10.39 -15.40
N PRO A 74 -35.09 9.58 -14.87
CA PRO A 74 -35.31 9.57 -13.43
C PRO A 74 -34.05 9.11 -12.72
N ARG A 75 -33.90 9.58 -11.47
CA ARG A 75 -32.76 9.28 -10.62
C ARG A 75 -33.23 8.52 -9.37
N THR A 76 -32.51 7.51 -8.97
CA THR A 76 -32.74 6.84 -7.69
C THR A 76 -32.48 7.79 -6.53
N ARG A 77 -33.12 7.57 -5.38
CA ARG A 77 -32.88 8.38 -4.16
C ARG A 77 -31.49 8.14 -3.57
N LEU A 78 -30.99 6.93 -3.74
CA LEU A 78 -29.64 6.57 -3.29
C LEU A 78 -28.68 6.62 -4.49
N ALA A 79 -27.65 7.40 -4.38
CA ALA A 79 -26.59 7.61 -5.37
C ALA A 79 -27.02 8.28 -6.69
N GLY A 80 -28.29 8.65 -6.89
CA GLY A 80 -28.74 9.38 -8.09
C GLY A 80 -28.55 8.62 -9.40
N MET A 81 -28.67 7.32 -9.40
CA MET A 81 -28.49 6.47 -10.59
C MET A 81 -29.66 6.64 -11.56
N THR A 82 -29.36 6.72 -12.86
CA THR A 82 -30.38 6.69 -13.93
C THR A 82 -30.46 5.28 -14.54
N PRO A 83 -31.53 4.95 -15.31
CA PRO A 83 -31.56 3.69 -16.05
C PRO A 83 -30.32 3.44 -16.91
N LEU A 84 -29.74 4.51 -17.49
CA LEU A 84 -28.51 4.42 -18.30
C LEU A 84 -27.30 3.99 -17.48
N HIS A 85 -27.17 4.45 -16.24
CA HIS A 85 -26.11 4.00 -15.33
C HIS A 85 -26.23 2.50 -15.02
N LEU A 86 -27.45 2.01 -14.78
CA LEU A 86 -27.69 0.58 -14.50
C LEU A 86 -27.41 -0.30 -15.72
N ALA A 87 -27.83 0.13 -16.91
CA ALA A 87 -27.50 -0.56 -18.16
C ALA A 87 -25.99 -0.60 -18.42
N ALA A 88 -25.28 0.49 -18.12
CA ALA A 88 -23.83 0.60 -18.28
C ALA A 88 -23.09 -0.28 -17.27
N SER A 89 -23.54 -0.33 -16.02
CA SER A 89 -22.99 -1.19 -14.97
C SER A 89 -23.11 -2.67 -15.31
N SER A 90 -24.23 -3.09 -15.92
CA SER A 90 -24.41 -4.45 -16.42
C SER A 90 -23.70 -4.71 -17.77
N GLY A 91 -23.21 -3.65 -18.43
CA GLY A 91 -22.53 -3.74 -19.72
C GLY A 91 -23.48 -4.07 -20.89
N ASN A 92 -24.77 -3.75 -20.78
CA ASN A 92 -25.75 -4.07 -21.82
C ASN A 92 -25.80 -3.00 -22.90
N ALA A 93 -25.02 -3.20 -23.97
CA ALA A 93 -24.90 -2.28 -25.10
C ALA A 93 -26.27 -2.00 -25.81
N ALA A 94 -27.12 -3.02 -25.92
CA ALA A 94 -28.43 -2.86 -26.58
C ALA A 94 -29.37 -1.95 -25.78
N ILE A 95 -29.41 -2.08 -24.46
CA ILE A 95 -30.22 -1.22 -23.61
C ILE A 95 -29.64 0.21 -23.57
N ILE A 96 -28.31 0.34 -23.49
CA ILE A 96 -27.62 1.64 -23.61
C ILE A 96 -28.07 2.36 -24.88
N ASP A 97 -28.03 1.67 -26.03
CA ASP A 97 -28.44 2.23 -27.32
C ASP A 97 -29.91 2.67 -27.33
N LEU A 98 -30.81 1.84 -26.80
CA LEU A 98 -32.23 2.16 -26.68
C LEU A 98 -32.49 3.40 -25.81
N LEU A 99 -31.82 3.47 -24.64
CA LEU A 99 -31.99 4.58 -23.71
C LEU A 99 -31.47 5.90 -24.28
N VAL A 100 -30.29 5.90 -24.90
CA VAL A 100 -29.73 7.12 -25.50
C VAL A 100 -30.56 7.58 -26.71
N LYS A 101 -31.03 6.67 -27.56
CA LYS A 101 -31.97 6.98 -28.63
C LYS A 101 -33.30 7.57 -28.14
N ALA A 102 -33.74 7.17 -26.95
CA ALA A 102 -34.92 7.69 -26.28
C ALA A 102 -34.68 9.04 -25.57
N GLY A 103 -33.47 9.59 -25.62
CA GLY A 103 -33.12 10.91 -25.07
C GLY A 103 -32.47 10.88 -23.70
N ALA A 104 -31.90 9.72 -23.28
CA ALA A 104 -31.01 9.70 -22.14
C ALA A 104 -29.70 10.43 -22.48
N ASP A 105 -29.21 11.26 -21.55
CA ASP A 105 -27.95 11.97 -21.71
C ASP A 105 -26.77 11.00 -21.48
N PRO A 106 -25.88 10.75 -22.46
CA PRO A 106 -24.75 9.83 -22.29
C PRO A 106 -23.74 10.31 -21.26
N ASP A 107 -23.71 11.62 -20.96
CA ASP A 107 -22.82 12.23 -19.98
C ASP A 107 -23.51 12.53 -18.64
N ALA A 108 -24.76 12.08 -18.47
CA ALA A 108 -25.42 12.20 -17.18
C ALA A 108 -24.54 11.63 -16.07
N ALA A 109 -24.31 12.44 -15.02
CA ALA A 109 -23.54 12.04 -13.86
C ALA A 109 -24.46 11.71 -12.69
N ASN A 110 -24.13 10.72 -11.90
CA ASN A 110 -24.79 10.43 -10.64
C ASN A 110 -24.36 11.42 -9.53
N ASP A 111 -24.77 11.20 -8.28
CA ASP A 111 -24.46 12.13 -7.17
C ASP A 111 -22.96 12.25 -6.88
N ASN A 112 -22.17 11.24 -7.21
CA ASN A 112 -20.72 11.24 -7.07
C ASN A 112 -19.99 11.75 -8.33
N GLY A 113 -20.72 12.12 -9.36
CA GLY A 113 -20.12 12.51 -10.65
C GLY A 113 -19.76 11.33 -11.57
N THR A 114 -20.10 10.10 -11.17
CA THR A 114 -19.84 8.91 -11.99
C THR A 114 -20.77 8.90 -13.20
N THR A 115 -20.21 8.77 -14.41
CA THR A 115 -20.98 8.68 -15.66
C THR A 115 -21.25 7.24 -16.07
N ALA A 116 -22.17 7.05 -17.00
CA ALA A 116 -22.43 5.74 -17.60
C ALA A 116 -21.17 5.13 -18.24
N LEU A 117 -20.32 5.96 -18.89
CA LEU A 117 -19.07 5.49 -19.51
C LEU A 117 -18.07 4.93 -18.49
N MET A 118 -17.98 5.52 -17.28
CA MET A 118 -17.13 5.00 -16.21
C MET A 118 -17.59 3.63 -15.73
N LEU A 119 -18.91 3.43 -15.60
CA LEU A 119 -19.49 2.15 -15.21
C LEU A 119 -19.34 1.09 -16.29
N ALA A 120 -19.55 1.46 -17.56
CA ALA A 120 -19.32 0.56 -18.70
C ALA A 120 -17.85 0.14 -18.79
N ALA A 121 -16.92 1.07 -18.57
CA ALA A 121 -15.49 0.79 -18.54
C ALA A 121 -15.13 -0.19 -17.42
N ALA A 122 -15.76 -0.06 -16.25
CA ALA A 122 -15.61 -0.99 -15.12
C ALA A 122 -16.21 -2.37 -15.40
N SER A 123 -17.33 -2.44 -16.12
CA SER A 123 -18.04 -3.70 -16.39
C SER A 123 -17.20 -4.74 -17.15
N GLY A 124 -16.23 -4.27 -17.93
CA GLY A 124 -15.39 -5.11 -18.79
C GLY A 124 -16.07 -5.58 -20.06
N LYS A 125 -17.17 -4.94 -20.45
CA LYS A 125 -17.89 -5.20 -21.71
C LYS A 125 -17.55 -4.12 -22.72
N PRO A 126 -16.63 -4.38 -23.67
CA PRO A 126 -16.17 -3.38 -24.62
C PRO A 126 -17.29 -2.83 -25.51
N GLU A 127 -18.32 -3.64 -25.80
CA GLU A 127 -19.46 -3.22 -26.62
C GLU A 127 -20.28 -2.10 -25.96
N ALA A 128 -20.40 -2.12 -24.61
CA ALA A 128 -21.06 -1.05 -23.86
C ALA A 128 -20.26 0.26 -23.92
N VAL A 129 -18.92 0.17 -23.77
CA VAL A 129 -18.00 1.31 -23.91
C VAL A 129 -18.09 1.88 -25.34
N GLN A 130 -18.01 1.01 -26.35
CA GLN A 130 -18.11 1.40 -27.76
C GLN A 130 -19.42 2.12 -28.04
N THR A 131 -20.55 1.55 -27.57
CA THR A 131 -21.88 2.15 -27.80
C THR A 131 -22.00 3.53 -27.18
N LEU A 132 -21.54 3.73 -25.93
CA LEU A 132 -21.57 5.04 -25.29
C LEU A 132 -20.71 6.07 -26.04
N LEU A 133 -19.49 5.69 -26.45
CA LEU A 133 -18.59 6.55 -27.21
C LEU A 133 -19.18 6.91 -28.60
N ASP A 134 -19.82 5.95 -29.30
CA ASP A 134 -20.51 6.18 -30.55
C ASP A 134 -21.74 7.11 -30.40
N ARG A 135 -22.30 7.17 -29.17
CA ARG A 135 -23.41 8.06 -28.81
C ARG A 135 -22.92 9.39 -28.20
N GLY A 136 -21.64 9.69 -28.27
CA GLY A 136 -21.07 10.99 -27.90
C GLY A 136 -20.72 11.13 -26.43
N ALA A 137 -20.64 10.04 -25.66
CA ALA A 137 -20.14 10.12 -24.28
C ALA A 137 -18.70 10.66 -24.22
N ASN A 138 -18.44 11.59 -23.30
CA ASN A 138 -17.14 12.22 -23.14
C ASN A 138 -16.15 11.25 -22.45
N PRO A 139 -15.08 10.79 -23.13
CA PRO A 139 -14.08 9.88 -22.54
C PRO A 139 -13.28 10.51 -21.41
N ASN A 140 -13.25 11.85 -21.30
CA ASN A 140 -12.48 12.61 -20.33
C ASN A 140 -13.32 13.19 -19.19
N ALA A 141 -14.61 12.82 -19.09
CA ALA A 141 -15.44 13.16 -17.95
C ALA A 141 -14.79 12.70 -16.63
N ARG A 142 -14.93 13.51 -15.58
CA ARG A 142 -14.29 13.25 -14.27
C ARG A 142 -15.35 13.14 -13.19
N ASP A 143 -15.25 12.14 -12.32
CA ASP A 143 -16.10 12.07 -11.13
C ASP A 143 -15.85 13.24 -10.17
N PHE A 144 -16.85 13.56 -9.33
CA PHE A 144 -16.77 14.72 -8.41
C PHE A 144 -15.91 14.42 -7.19
N THR A 145 -15.80 13.16 -6.79
CA THR A 145 -15.14 12.74 -5.55
C THR A 145 -13.62 12.77 -5.73
N ASN A 146 -13.10 11.97 -6.65
CA ASN A 146 -11.67 11.76 -6.82
C ASN A 146 -11.11 12.34 -8.12
N GLY A 147 -11.96 12.84 -9.02
CA GLY A 147 -11.56 13.28 -10.35
C GLY A 147 -11.12 12.14 -11.25
N GLN A 148 -11.65 10.93 -11.04
CA GLN A 148 -11.33 9.75 -11.83
C GLN A 148 -12.04 9.81 -13.18
N THR A 149 -11.40 9.21 -14.21
CA THR A 149 -11.94 9.08 -15.57
C THR A 149 -12.28 7.63 -15.89
N ALA A 150 -13.01 7.39 -16.97
CA ALA A 150 -13.38 6.04 -17.40
C ALA A 150 -12.16 5.11 -17.59
N VAL A 151 -11.04 5.64 -18.09
CA VAL A 151 -9.81 4.86 -18.27
C VAL A 151 -9.21 4.42 -16.92
N MET A 152 -9.35 5.20 -15.86
CA MET A 152 -8.89 4.81 -14.52
C MET A 152 -9.74 3.69 -13.94
N PHE A 153 -11.06 3.72 -14.13
CA PHE A 153 -11.96 2.62 -13.76
C PHE A 153 -11.60 1.33 -14.49
N ALA A 154 -11.36 1.41 -15.80
CA ALA A 154 -10.92 0.26 -16.60
C ALA A 154 -9.57 -0.28 -16.15
N ALA A 155 -8.62 0.60 -15.84
CA ALA A 155 -7.26 0.24 -15.43
C ALA A 155 -7.22 -0.48 -14.08
N ALA A 156 -7.99 -0.01 -13.10
CA ALA A 156 -8.07 -0.62 -11.77
C ALA A 156 -8.64 -2.05 -11.80
N LEU A 157 -9.47 -2.36 -12.82
CA LEU A 157 -10.17 -3.64 -12.95
C LEU A 157 -9.64 -4.53 -14.09
N ASP A 158 -8.47 -4.20 -14.66
CA ASP A 158 -7.81 -4.97 -15.72
C ASP A 158 -8.62 -5.10 -17.03
N ARG A 159 -9.30 -4.02 -17.43
CA ARG A 159 -10.18 -4.01 -18.61
C ARG A 159 -9.43 -3.54 -19.86
N GLY A 160 -8.41 -4.27 -20.30
CA GLY A 160 -7.59 -3.90 -21.47
C GLY A 160 -8.38 -3.49 -22.71
N PRO A 161 -9.36 -4.27 -23.20
CA PRO A 161 -10.17 -3.88 -24.36
C PRO A 161 -10.92 -2.54 -24.19
N ALA A 162 -11.43 -2.25 -23.00
CA ALA A 162 -12.07 -0.96 -22.71
C ALA A 162 -11.06 0.19 -22.75
N ILE A 163 -9.85 -0.02 -22.22
CA ILE A 163 -8.75 0.95 -22.27
C ILE A 163 -8.38 1.27 -23.73
N ALA A 164 -8.24 0.24 -24.58
CA ALA A 164 -7.91 0.42 -25.99
C ALA A 164 -8.97 1.27 -26.72
N LEU A 165 -10.25 1.00 -26.48
CA LEU A 165 -11.35 1.77 -27.06
C LEU A 165 -11.37 3.21 -26.57
N LEU A 166 -11.19 3.44 -25.27
CA LEU A 166 -11.14 4.77 -24.67
C LEU A 166 -9.98 5.58 -25.24
N ALA A 167 -8.78 5.00 -25.33
CA ALA A 167 -7.61 5.64 -25.89
C ALA A 167 -7.81 5.98 -27.38
N ALA A 168 -8.35 5.05 -28.18
CA ALA A 168 -8.65 5.28 -29.60
C ALA A 168 -9.71 6.38 -29.83
N ARG A 169 -10.51 6.68 -28.81
CA ARG A 169 -11.52 7.75 -28.85
C ARG A 169 -11.11 9.01 -28.09
N GLY A 170 -9.81 9.21 -27.87
CA GLY A 170 -9.26 10.44 -27.33
C GLY A 170 -9.33 10.56 -25.81
N ALA A 171 -9.35 9.44 -25.07
CA ALA A 171 -9.13 9.50 -23.63
C ALA A 171 -7.71 9.98 -23.32
N ASP A 172 -7.59 11.00 -22.49
CA ASP A 172 -6.30 11.54 -22.05
C ASP A 172 -5.72 10.65 -20.93
N LEU A 173 -4.65 9.92 -21.25
CA LEU A 173 -3.97 9.01 -20.34
C LEU A 173 -3.10 9.73 -19.30
N THR A 174 -2.87 11.04 -19.46
CA THR A 174 -2.07 11.86 -18.55
C THR A 174 -2.88 12.44 -17.40
N VAL A 175 -4.22 12.38 -17.48
CA VAL A 175 -5.10 12.87 -16.42
C VAL A 175 -4.76 12.17 -15.10
N ALA A 176 -4.59 12.99 -14.05
CA ALA A 176 -4.38 12.50 -12.70
C ALA A 176 -5.61 12.78 -11.81
N THR A 177 -5.84 11.96 -10.81
CA THR A 177 -6.86 12.17 -9.80
C THR A 177 -6.65 13.47 -9.03
N LYS A 178 -7.69 13.98 -8.39
CA LYS A 178 -7.59 15.12 -7.47
C LYS A 178 -6.63 14.79 -6.34
N VAL A 179 -5.89 15.80 -5.90
CA VAL A 179 -5.11 15.74 -4.66
C VAL A 179 -6.00 16.20 -3.51
N SER A 180 -6.12 15.37 -2.51
CA SER A 180 -6.89 15.65 -1.29
C SER A 180 -5.98 15.59 -0.07
N GLU A 181 -6.23 16.44 0.90
CA GLU A 181 -5.56 16.38 2.19
C GLU A 181 -6.34 15.46 3.12
N VAL A 182 -5.67 14.42 3.60
CA VAL A 182 -6.23 13.49 4.57
C VAL A 182 -5.53 13.74 5.90
N ARG A 183 -6.31 14.07 6.91
CA ARG A 183 -5.80 14.10 8.29
C ARG A 183 -5.84 12.69 8.83
N PRO A 184 -4.74 12.18 9.42
CA PRO A 184 -4.74 10.86 10.05
C PRO A 184 -5.86 10.79 11.09
N ASN A 185 -6.76 9.82 10.95
CA ASN A 185 -7.81 9.61 11.93
C ASN A 185 -7.20 9.27 13.28
N GLY A 186 -7.38 10.13 14.26
CA GLY A 186 -7.55 9.89 15.70
C GLY A 186 -6.71 8.86 16.47
N SER A 187 -5.86 8.05 15.82
CA SER A 187 -4.94 7.15 16.51
C SER A 187 -3.79 7.90 17.21
N ASP A 188 -3.60 9.15 16.84
CA ASP A 188 -2.60 10.05 17.43
C ASP A 188 -3.23 10.93 18.53
N ARG A 189 -4.03 10.32 19.41
CA ARG A 189 -4.61 11.03 20.56
C ARG A 189 -3.54 11.57 21.52
N GLN A 190 -2.31 11.13 21.38
CA GLN A 190 -1.16 11.56 22.18
C GLN A 190 -0.27 12.58 21.45
N ALA A 191 -0.48 12.83 20.15
CA ALA A 191 0.27 13.87 19.44
C ALA A 191 -0.14 15.26 19.91
N ARG A 192 0.85 16.12 20.15
CA ARG A 192 0.64 17.51 20.53
C ARG A 192 -0.13 18.24 19.43
N PRO A 193 -0.97 19.25 19.76
CA PRO A 193 -1.75 19.99 18.76
C PRO A 193 -0.91 20.53 17.61
N GLU A 194 0.30 21.01 17.87
CA GLU A 194 1.26 21.51 16.89
C GLU A 194 1.81 20.42 15.92
N ASP A 195 1.83 19.16 16.35
CA ASP A 195 2.27 18.03 15.52
C ASP A 195 1.12 17.48 14.65
N ARG A 196 -0.13 17.72 15.06
CA ARG A 196 -1.32 17.36 14.28
C ARG A 196 -1.48 18.19 13.01
N GLU A 197 -1.03 19.45 13.02
CA GLU A 197 -1.05 20.31 11.83
C GLU A 197 0.06 19.93 10.82
N LYS A 198 1.15 19.34 11.29
CA LYS A 198 2.28 18.92 10.43
C LYS A 198 2.06 17.58 9.72
N ASN A 199 1.12 16.77 10.21
CA ASN A 199 0.85 15.41 9.71
C ASN A 199 -0.29 15.33 8.69
N VAL A 200 -0.48 16.35 7.87
CA VAL A 200 -1.46 16.29 6.76
C VAL A 200 -0.86 15.48 5.63
N ALA A 201 -1.37 14.27 5.41
CA ALA A 201 -0.99 13.47 4.26
C ALA A 201 -1.75 13.93 3.02
N LYS A 202 -1.04 14.17 1.92
CA LYS A 202 -1.65 14.41 0.61
C LYS A 202 -1.80 13.09 -0.12
N VAL A 203 -3.02 12.77 -0.55
CA VAL A 203 -3.34 11.55 -1.31
C VAL A 203 -3.93 11.91 -2.67
N GLY A 204 -3.78 11.03 -3.66
CA GLY A 204 -4.26 11.27 -5.01
C GLY A 204 -3.14 11.62 -5.99
N GLY A 205 -3.49 12.33 -7.08
CA GLY A 205 -2.52 12.66 -8.11
C GLY A 205 -2.06 11.47 -8.96
N ASN A 206 -2.84 10.39 -8.99
CA ASN A 206 -2.52 9.14 -9.70
C ASN A 206 -3.17 9.08 -11.07
N THR A 207 -2.44 8.61 -12.08
CA THR A 207 -2.96 8.33 -13.42
C THR A 207 -3.53 6.91 -13.53
N ALA A 208 -4.14 6.58 -14.67
CA ALA A 208 -4.60 5.21 -14.95
C ALA A 208 -3.47 4.17 -14.83
N LEU A 209 -2.25 4.52 -15.26
CA LEU A 209 -1.10 3.62 -15.15
C LEU A 209 -0.68 3.35 -13.69
N HIS A 210 -0.79 4.35 -12.81
CA HIS A 210 -0.56 4.15 -11.36
C HIS A 210 -1.60 3.19 -10.75
N PHE A 211 -2.88 3.31 -11.13
CA PHE A 211 -3.91 2.37 -10.66
C PHE A 211 -3.61 0.93 -11.11
N ALA A 212 -3.31 0.75 -12.40
CA ALA A 212 -2.96 -0.58 -12.92
C ALA A 212 -1.71 -1.15 -12.26
N ALA A 213 -0.67 -0.32 -12.02
CA ALA A 213 0.57 -0.72 -11.37
C ALA A 213 0.36 -1.12 -9.91
N ARG A 214 -0.46 -0.36 -9.16
CA ARG A 214 -0.80 -0.63 -7.77
C ARG A 214 -1.54 -1.95 -7.58
N GLU A 215 -2.43 -2.27 -8.53
CA GLU A 215 -3.30 -3.44 -8.44
C GLU A 215 -2.74 -4.66 -9.22
N GLY A 216 -1.53 -4.56 -9.78
CA GLY A 216 -0.90 -5.64 -10.54
C GLY A 216 -1.63 -6.01 -11.84
N LYS A 217 -2.32 -5.06 -12.49
CA LYS A 217 -3.20 -5.33 -13.63
C LYS A 217 -2.43 -5.39 -14.95
N MET A 218 -1.84 -6.55 -15.24
CA MET A 218 -0.91 -6.71 -16.36
C MET A 218 -1.54 -6.44 -17.74
N ALA A 219 -2.79 -6.85 -17.99
CA ALA A 219 -3.44 -6.58 -19.27
C ALA A 219 -3.70 -5.08 -19.47
N ALA A 220 -4.12 -4.38 -18.40
CA ALA A 220 -4.28 -2.93 -18.40
C ALA A 220 -2.95 -2.22 -18.62
N ILE A 221 -1.88 -2.63 -17.94
CA ILE A 221 -0.51 -2.09 -18.10
C ILE A 221 -0.07 -2.18 -19.55
N ARG A 222 -0.14 -3.39 -20.14
CA ARG A 222 0.25 -3.61 -21.56
C ARG A 222 -0.53 -2.69 -22.50
N THR A 223 -1.84 -2.59 -22.28
CA THR A 223 -2.70 -1.78 -23.15
C THR A 223 -2.44 -0.29 -22.97
N LEU A 224 -2.26 0.20 -21.74
CA LEU A 224 -1.93 1.61 -21.48
C LEU A 224 -0.58 2.00 -22.09
N VAL A 225 0.45 1.17 -21.94
CA VAL A 225 1.77 1.42 -22.51
C VAL A 225 1.71 1.39 -24.05
N ALA A 226 1.02 0.42 -24.64
CA ALA A 226 0.81 0.35 -26.08
C ALA A 226 0.01 1.56 -26.62
N ALA A 227 -0.88 2.14 -25.82
CA ALA A 227 -1.62 3.36 -26.15
C ALA A 227 -0.82 4.66 -25.90
N GLY A 228 0.45 4.56 -25.48
CA GLY A 228 1.33 5.71 -25.30
C GLY A 228 1.27 6.35 -23.90
N ALA A 229 0.77 5.66 -22.90
CA ALA A 229 0.85 6.16 -21.52
C ALA A 229 2.31 6.37 -21.12
N ASN A 230 2.62 7.51 -20.49
CA ASN A 230 3.96 7.81 -20.02
C ASN A 230 4.33 6.95 -18.80
N VAL A 231 5.22 5.98 -19.00
CA VAL A 231 5.69 5.06 -17.95
C VAL A 231 6.45 5.75 -16.82
N ASN A 232 6.91 6.98 -17.06
CA ASN A 232 7.66 7.80 -16.09
C ASN A 232 6.85 8.97 -15.54
N GLN A 233 5.53 9.03 -15.78
CA GLN A 233 4.69 10.07 -15.19
C GLN A 233 4.63 9.91 -13.69
N LEU A 234 4.97 10.99 -12.98
CA LEU A 234 4.99 11.01 -11.53
C LEU A 234 3.62 11.36 -10.94
N SER A 235 3.27 10.76 -9.81
CA SER A 235 2.10 11.19 -9.05
C SER A 235 2.29 12.61 -8.50
N ALA A 236 1.20 13.37 -8.39
CA ALA A 236 1.27 14.77 -7.97
C ALA A 236 1.57 14.96 -6.47
N THR A 237 1.46 13.93 -5.66
CA THR A 237 1.62 14.02 -4.19
C THR A 237 3.03 13.73 -3.72
N ASP A 238 3.57 12.57 -4.06
CA ASP A 238 4.88 12.09 -3.59
C ASP A 238 5.87 11.85 -4.73
N SER A 239 5.55 12.31 -5.94
CA SER A 239 6.34 12.05 -7.14
C SER A 239 6.65 10.56 -7.35
N MET A 240 5.70 9.71 -6.98
CA MET A 240 5.83 8.26 -7.14
C MET A 240 5.67 7.90 -8.62
N SER A 241 6.59 7.12 -9.17
CA SER A 241 6.47 6.55 -10.51
C SER A 241 5.61 5.29 -10.52
N PRO A 242 5.02 4.88 -11.66
CA PRO A 242 4.35 3.60 -11.79
C PRO A 242 5.25 2.41 -11.44
N LEU A 243 6.56 2.50 -11.74
CA LEU A 243 7.56 1.49 -11.37
C LEU A 243 7.66 1.32 -9.84
N VAL A 244 7.87 2.42 -9.11
CA VAL A 244 7.95 2.37 -7.64
C VAL A 244 6.62 1.90 -7.05
N GLN A 245 5.48 2.35 -7.61
CA GLN A 245 4.15 1.92 -7.18
C GLN A 245 3.99 0.41 -7.30
N ALA A 246 4.36 -0.20 -8.43
CA ALA A 246 4.31 -1.65 -8.64
C ALA A 246 5.20 -2.39 -7.63
N ILE A 247 6.42 -1.90 -7.42
CA ILE A 247 7.38 -2.54 -6.51
C ILE A 247 6.89 -2.54 -5.07
N ILE A 248 6.44 -1.41 -4.53
CA ILE A 248 6.02 -1.32 -3.11
C ILE A 248 4.75 -2.10 -2.80
N THR A 249 3.94 -2.39 -3.82
CA THR A 249 2.76 -3.26 -3.72
C THR A 249 3.06 -4.73 -4.04
N GLY A 250 4.31 -5.05 -4.41
CA GLY A 250 4.78 -6.42 -4.61
C GLY A 250 4.54 -6.98 -6.01
N HIS A 251 4.17 -6.16 -7.00
CA HIS A 251 3.92 -6.58 -8.37
C HIS A 251 5.19 -6.53 -9.22
N PHE A 252 6.08 -7.47 -8.97
CA PHE A 252 7.42 -7.50 -9.58
C PHE A 252 7.39 -7.81 -11.08
N ASP A 253 6.43 -8.60 -11.55
CA ASP A 253 6.24 -8.84 -13.00
C ASP A 253 5.84 -7.57 -13.74
N VAL A 254 4.97 -6.75 -13.13
CA VAL A 254 4.61 -5.42 -13.67
C VAL A 254 5.82 -4.50 -13.68
N ALA A 255 6.61 -4.50 -12.60
CA ALA A 255 7.82 -3.68 -12.50
C ALA A 255 8.84 -4.06 -13.58
N ALA A 256 9.07 -5.37 -13.80
CA ALA A 256 9.93 -5.87 -14.86
C ALA A 256 9.44 -5.43 -16.25
N PHE A 257 8.14 -5.56 -16.52
CA PHE A 257 7.55 -5.10 -17.77
C PHE A 257 7.73 -3.59 -18.00
N LEU A 258 7.51 -2.77 -16.96
CA LEU A 258 7.70 -1.32 -17.06
C LEU A 258 9.15 -0.95 -17.37
N LEU A 259 10.13 -1.63 -16.75
CA LEU A 259 11.57 -1.44 -17.05
C LEU A 259 11.88 -1.74 -18.51
N GLU A 260 11.38 -2.85 -19.05
CA GLU A 260 11.56 -3.22 -20.45
C GLU A 260 10.93 -2.20 -21.43
N HIS A 261 10.00 -1.37 -20.95
CA HIS A 261 9.32 -0.33 -21.74
C HIS A 261 9.78 1.08 -21.38
N GLY A 262 10.97 1.22 -20.80
CA GLY A 262 11.63 2.51 -20.60
C GLY A 262 11.30 3.23 -19.30
N ALA A 263 10.82 2.50 -18.29
CA ALA A 263 10.74 3.08 -16.94
C ALA A 263 12.13 3.38 -16.40
N ASP A 264 12.30 4.59 -15.86
CA ASP A 264 13.56 5.04 -15.27
C ASP A 264 13.77 4.38 -13.90
N ALA A 265 14.83 3.57 -13.81
CA ALA A 265 15.24 2.85 -12.60
C ALA A 265 15.70 3.77 -11.44
N ASN A 266 15.75 5.09 -11.66
CA ASN A 266 16.26 6.07 -10.69
C ASN A 266 15.22 7.07 -10.20
N LEU A 267 13.98 7.03 -10.68
CA LEU A 267 12.91 7.90 -10.18
C LEU A 267 12.54 7.50 -8.77
N ALA A 268 13.02 8.28 -7.81
CA ALA A 268 12.71 8.12 -6.40
C ALA A 268 11.56 9.03 -5.96
N THR A 269 10.82 8.63 -4.93
CA THR A 269 9.77 9.47 -4.35
C THR A 269 10.35 10.74 -3.74
N LYS A 270 9.59 11.84 -3.81
CA LYS A 270 10.07 13.17 -3.39
C LYS A 270 10.31 13.27 -1.89
N ASN A 271 9.36 12.79 -1.09
CA ASN A 271 9.37 13.04 0.36
C ASN A 271 10.29 12.07 1.09
N ALA A 272 10.25 10.80 0.73
CA ALA A 272 11.02 9.76 1.41
C ALA A 272 12.29 9.34 0.65
N GLY A 273 12.42 9.66 -0.64
CA GLY A 273 13.57 9.24 -1.45
C GLY A 273 13.55 7.74 -1.76
N VAL A 274 12.37 7.12 -1.83
CA VAL A 274 12.24 5.69 -2.13
C VAL A 274 12.65 5.44 -3.57
N ALA A 275 13.87 4.96 -3.77
CA ALA A 275 14.38 4.52 -5.07
C ALA A 275 13.90 3.09 -5.38
N PRO A 276 13.71 2.73 -6.69
CA PRO A 276 13.23 1.40 -7.06
C PRO A 276 14.04 0.24 -6.45
N LEU A 277 15.37 0.34 -6.45
CA LEU A 277 16.25 -0.71 -5.92
C LEU A 277 16.09 -0.92 -4.41
N TRP A 278 15.95 0.17 -3.64
CA TRP A 278 15.63 0.13 -2.21
C TRP A 278 14.24 -0.48 -1.98
N ALA A 279 13.26 -0.08 -2.80
CA ALA A 279 11.88 -0.53 -2.70
C ALA A 279 11.73 -2.05 -2.87
N VAL A 280 12.53 -2.69 -3.74
CA VAL A 280 12.49 -4.16 -3.93
C VAL A 280 12.83 -4.89 -2.64
N MET A 281 13.90 -4.47 -1.95
CA MET A 281 14.31 -5.07 -0.69
C MET A 281 13.28 -4.83 0.41
N ASP A 282 12.68 -3.64 0.43
CA ASP A 282 11.66 -3.31 1.40
C ASP A 282 10.37 -4.10 1.18
N ALA A 283 9.91 -4.24 -0.07
CA ALA A 283 8.71 -5.00 -0.42
C ALA A 283 8.86 -6.50 -0.14
N ARG A 284 10.04 -7.09 -0.45
CA ARG A 284 10.32 -8.51 -0.19
C ARG A 284 10.26 -8.86 1.29
N TYR A 285 10.74 -7.96 2.15
CA TYR A 285 10.85 -8.15 3.59
C TYR A 285 9.92 -7.21 4.38
N ALA A 286 8.80 -6.83 3.78
CA ALA A 286 7.79 -6.02 4.45
C ALA A 286 7.17 -6.76 5.65
N PRO A 287 6.89 -6.07 6.76
CA PRO A 287 6.15 -6.65 7.87
C PRO A 287 4.77 -7.17 7.44
N ARG A 288 4.40 -8.38 7.87
CA ARG A 288 3.10 -8.99 7.50
C ARG A 288 1.87 -8.24 8.02
N ALA A 289 2.06 -7.35 8.99
CA ALA A 289 0.98 -6.55 9.60
C ALA A 289 0.49 -5.38 8.73
N TRP A 290 1.02 -5.20 7.52
CA TRP A 290 0.69 -4.07 6.63
C TRP A 290 -0.43 -4.42 5.68
N TYR A 291 -1.38 -3.49 5.55
CA TYR A 291 -2.41 -3.59 4.54
C TYR A 291 -2.24 -2.46 3.51
N PRO A 292 -2.22 -2.80 2.22
CA PRO A 292 -2.10 -4.16 1.69
C PRO A 292 -0.66 -4.69 1.82
N SER A 293 -0.53 -5.95 2.26
CA SER A 293 0.77 -6.63 2.22
C SER A 293 1.23 -6.81 0.78
N PRO A 294 2.51 -6.59 0.46
CA PRO A 294 3.03 -6.89 -0.86
C PRO A 294 2.83 -8.36 -1.23
N SER A 295 2.33 -8.62 -2.44
CA SER A 295 1.99 -9.99 -2.89
C SER A 295 3.15 -10.66 -3.66
N VAL A 296 4.38 -10.43 -3.23
CA VAL A 296 5.62 -10.89 -3.92
C VAL A 296 5.72 -12.40 -4.11
N GLU A 297 5.01 -13.19 -3.32
CA GLU A 297 5.06 -14.66 -3.38
C GLU A 297 4.30 -15.24 -4.59
N GLN A 298 3.46 -14.44 -5.25
CA GLN A 298 2.66 -14.85 -6.42
C GLN A 298 3.33 -14.45 -7.74
N GLU A 299 4.43 -13.71 -7.68
CA GLU A 299 5.12 -13.18 -8.86
C GLU A 299 6.11 -14.22 -9.42
N VAL A 300 6.25 -14.26 -10.74
CA VAL A 300 7.24 -15.09 -11.44
C VAL A 300 8.63 -14.46 -11.29
N THR A 301 8.69 -13.13 -11.35
CA THR A 301 9.92 -12.36 -11.15
C THR A 301 10.28 -12.30 -9.67
N GLY A 302 11.35 -12.98 -9.27
CA GLY A 302 11.88 -12.91 -7.92
C GLY A 302 12.57 -11.57 -7.63
N HIS A 303 12.75 -11.24 -6.34
CA HIS A 303 13.38 -9.97 -5.94
C HIS A 303 14.82 -9.85 -6.49
N LEU A 304 15.63 -10.92 -6.47
CA LEU A 304 16.99 -10.89 -7.02
C LEU A 304 17.00 -10.67 -8.54
N ASP A 305 16.03 -11.23 -9.26
CA ASP A 305 15.93 -11.03 -10.71
C ASP A 305 15.51 -9.60 -11.02
N LEU A 306 14.54 -9.05 -10.30
CA LEU A 306 14.15 -7.64 -10.46
C LEU A 306 15.31 -6.69 -10.12
N MET A 307 16.10 -6.98 -9.07
CA MET A 307 17.29 -6.19 -8.73
C MET A 307 18.32 -6.22 -9.86
N LYS A 308 18.59 -7.40 -10.45
CA LYS A 308 19.48 -7.51 -11.62
C LYS A 308 18.99 -6.67 -12.79
N ARG A 309 17.68 -6.71 -13.10
CA ARG A 309 17.07 -5.89 -14.15
C ARG A 309 17.22 -4.39 -13.86
N LEU A 310 16.93 -3.96 -12.64
CA LEU A 310 17.11 -2.57 -12.23
C LEU A 310 18.56 -2.10 -12.40
N LEU A 311 19.54 -2.89 -11.95
CA LEU A 311 20.95 -2.59 -12.10
C LEU A 311 21.37 -2.55 -13.58
N ALA A 312 20.88 -3.47 -14.40
CA ALA A 312 21.13 -3.46 -15.85
C ALA A 312 20.54 -2.23 -16.56
N HIS A 313 19.46 -1.63 -16.01
CA HIS A 313 18.87 -0.38 -16.48
C HIS A 313 19.46 0.86 -15.78
N GLY A 314 20.63 0.72 -15.14
CA GLY A 314 21.38 1.85 -14.57
C GLY A 314 20.85 2.37 -13.23
N ALA A 315 20.19 1.54 -12.42
CA ALA A 315 19.81 1.92 -11.07
C ALA A 315 21.04 2.31 -10.24
N ARG A 316 20.96 3.45 -9.55
CA ARG A 316 22.00 3.92 -8.63
C ARG A 316 22.04 3.01 -7.41
N VAL A 317 23.12 2.24 -7.29
CA VAL A 317 23.27 1.18 -6.28
C VAL A 317 23.24 1.72 -4.85
N ASP A 318 23.82 2.91 -4.63
CA ASP A 318 23.90 3.58 -3.32
C ASP A 318 22.86 4.71 -3.14
N ALA A 319 21.75 4.66 -3.88
CA ALA A 319 20.63 5.59 -3.66
C ALA A 319 20.18 5.52 -2.20
N ARG A 320 20.08 6.69 -1.53
CA ARG A 320 19.75 6.76 -0.10
C ARG A 320 18.32 7.21 0.14
N LEU A 321 17.69 6.59 1.11
CA LEU A 321 16.41 7.05 1.64
C LEU A 321 16.60 8.41 2.33
N ILE A 322 15.65 9.35 2.13
CA ILE A 322 15.70 10.68 2.75
C ILE A 322 15.03 10.64 4.12
N ALA A 323 13.88 10.01 4.19
CA ALA A 323 13.06 9.91 5.39
C ALA A 323 12.27 8.59 5.40
N LYS A 324 11.69 8.24 6.55
CA LYS A 324 10.82 7.07 6.68
C LYS A 324 9.66 7.15 5.68
N PRO A 325 9.41 6.12 4.85
CA PRO A 325 8.31 6.11 3.90
C PRO A 325 6.96 6.11 4.61
N TRP A 326 6.00 6.89 4.11
CA TRP A 326 4.65 7.00 4.68
C TRP A 326 3.90 5.66 4.72
N PHE A 327 4.18 4.78 3.77
CA PHE A 327 3.57 3.44 3.70
C PHE A 327 4.17 2.44 4.70
N ARG A 328 5.06 2.88 5.60
CA ARG A 328 5.68 2.10 6.69
C ARG A 328 5.41 2.73 8.06
N THR A 329 4.19 3.14 8.35
CA THR A 329 3.88 3.94 9.54
C THR A 329 3.35 3.15 10.76
N PHE A 330 2.95 1.87 10.62
CA PHE A 330 2.38 1.10 11.73
C PHE A 330 3.39 0.13 12.36
N GLY A 331 3.42 0.05 13.69
CA GLY A 331 4.17 -0.95 14.46
C GLY A 331 5.68 -0.73 14.60
N ASP A 332 6.19 0.40 14.09
CA ASP A 332 7.63 0.62 13.93
C ASP A 332 8.31 1.38 15.07
N SER A 333 7.69 1.51 16.23
CA SER A 333 8.28 2.24 17.36
C SER A 333 9.65 1.71 17.82
N ASN A 334 9.99 0.48 17.43
CA ASN A 334 11.21 -0.20 17.83
C ASN A 334 12.16 -0.58 16.68
N GLN A 335 11.88 -0.16 15.43
CA GLN A 335 12.82 -0.36 14.32
C GLN A 335 13.77 0.83 14.17
N PRO A 336 15.02 0.61 13.69
CA PRO A 336 15.91 1.72 13.39
C PRO A 336 15.26 2.66 12.38
N ASP A 337 15.46 3.98 12.57
CA ASP A 337 15.05 4.95 11.55
C ASP A 337 15.78 4.63 10.24
N PRO A 338 15.05 4.30 9.17
CA PRO A 338 15.67 3.93 7.91
C PRO A 338 16.25 5.12 7.12
N ALA A 339 16.07 6.36 7.60
CA ALA A 339 16.60 7.53 6.91
C ALA A 339 18.12 7.41 6.69
N GLY A 340 18.56 7.67 5.47
CA GLY A 340 19.95 7.48 5.06
C GLY A 340 20.29 6.06 4.59
N SER A 341 19.41 5.07 4.75
CA SER A 341 19.68 3.70 4.34
C SER A 341 19.75 3.53 2.81
N THR A 342 20.55 2.56 2.37
CA THR A 342 20.67 2.09 0.99
C THR A 342 19.96 0.75 0.80
N ALA A 343 19.88 0.25 -0.44
CA ALA A 343 19.41 -1.11 -0.73
C ALA A 343 20.30 -2.16 -0.04
N PHE A 344 21.62 -1.93 0.02
CA PHE A 344 22.57 -2.81 0.71
C PHE A 344 22.28 -2.87 2.23
N TYR A 345 22.05 -1.72 2.87
CA TYR A 345 21.64 -1.69 4.28
C TYR A 345 20.36 -2.49 4.51
N ARG A 346 19.37 -2.35 3.62
CA ARG A 346 18.09 -3.07 3.74
C ARG A 346 18.25 -4.57 3.54
N ALA A 347 19.15 -5.01 2.63
CA ALA A 347 19.53 -6.42 2.45
C ALA A 347 20.23 -6.98 3.70
N ALA A 348 21.15 -6.22 4.30
CA ALA A 348 21.83 -6.60 5.54
C ALA A 348 20.84 -6.73 6.72
N MET A 349 19.88 -5.80 6.84
CA MET A 349 18.81 -5.87 7.84
C MET A 349 17.94 -7.12 7.69
N ALA A 350 17.74 -7.59 6.46
CA ALA A 350 16.98 -8.81 6.16
C ALA A 350 17.82 -10.09 6.25
N ASN A 351 19.13 -10.01 6.43
CA ASN A 351 20.09 -11.11 6.35
C ASN A 351 20.09 -11.82 4.98
N ASP A 352 19.78 -11.06 3.91
CA ASP A 352 19.76 -11.58 2.54
C ASP A 352 21.17 -11.52 1.93
N VAL A 353 21.99 -12.53 2.21
CA VAL A 353 23.37 -12.61 1.70
C VAL A 353 23.44 -12.62 0.18
N PRO A 354 22.56 -13.35 -0.55
CA PRO A 354 22.51 -13.26 -2.01
C PRO A 354 22.28 -11.84 -2.54
N ALA A 355 21.36 -11.08 -1.94
CA ALA A 355 21.11 -9.69 -2.33
C ALA A 355 22.30 -8.78 -1.99
N MET A 356 22.91 -8.93 -0.80
CA MET A 356 24.12 -8.19 -0.44
C MET A 356 25.25 -8.44 -1.43
N ARG A 357 25.49 -9.70 -1.80
CA ARG A 357 26.54 -10.07 -2.76
C ARG A 357 26.26 -9.50 -4.15
N LEU A 358 25.01 -9.55 -4.62
CA LEU A 358 24.60 -8.95 -5.88
C LEU A 358 24.87 -7.42 -5.90
N LEU A 359 24.50 -6.72 -4.83
CA LEU A 359 24.73 -5.28 -4.70
C LEU A 359 26.21 -4.94 -4.62
N LEU A 360 27.00 -5.72 -3.87
CA LEU A 360 28.45 -5.53 -3.77
C LEU A 360 29.12 -5.70 -5.14
N GLN A 361 28.73 -6.73 -5.91
CA GLN A 361 29.21 -6.93 -7.30
C GLN A 361 28.83 -5.78 -8.23
N ALA A 362 27.72 -5.10 -7.96
CA ALA A 362 27.30 -3.90 -8.69
C ALA A 362 27.99 -2.61 -8.20
N GLY A 363 28.92 -2.71 -7.25
CA GLY A 363 29.68 -1.57 -6.73
C GLY A 363 29.04 -0.85 -5.53
N ALA A 364 28.11 -1.50 -4.82
CA ALA A 364 27.56 -0.92 -3.59
C ALA A 364 28.64 -0.70 -2.55
N ASN A 365 28.55 0.44 -1.84
CA ASN A 365 29.40 0.71 -0.69
C ASN A 365 28.77 0.07 0.57
N PRO A 366 29.34 -1.02 1.13
CA PRO A 366 28.78 -1.77 2.25
C PRO A 366 28.90 -1.04 3.60
N THR A 367 29.58 0.13 3.63
CA THR A 367 29.83 0.87 4.88
C THR A 367 28.87 2.03 5.10
N ILE A 368 27.99 2.36 4.14
CA ILE A 368 27.08 3.50 4.25
C ILE A 368 26.09 3.30 5.39
N PRO A 369 26.14 4.12 6.45
CA PRO A 369 25.22 4.03 7.57
C PRO A 369 23.95 4.86 7.32
N THR A 370 22.93 4.67 8.17
CA THR A 370 21.80 5.58 8.30
C THR A 370 22.21 6.94 8.87
N THR A 371 21.25 7.88 8.94
CA THR A 371 21.45 9.20 9.60
C THR A 371 21.85 9.06 11.07
N HIS A 372 21.42 8.01 11.75
CA HIS A 372 21.80 7.66 13.14
C HIS A 372 23.06 6.81 13.24
N ARG A 373 23.89 6.82 12.21
CA ARG A 373 25.14 6.06 12.13
C ARG A 373 24.97 4.54 12.30
N THR A 374 23.76 4.01 12.14
CA THR A 374 23.53 2.57 12.17
C THR A 374 24.09 1.97 10.88
N SER A 375 25.16 1.18 10.99
CA SER A 375 25.81 0.53 9.85
C SER A 375 25.12 -0.78 9.45
N PRO A 376 25.36 -1.31 8.23
CA PRO A 376 24.81 -2.59 7.79
C PRO A 376 25.12 -3.76 8.73
N ILE A 377 26.31 -3.82 9.33
CA ILE A 377 26.68 -4.90 10.26
C ILE A 377 25.90 -4.81 11.59
N LEU A 378 25.58 -3.60 12.07
CA LEU A 378 24.77 -3.42 13.28
C LEU A 378 23.36 -4.00 13.10
N VAL A 379 22.71 -3.75 11.98
CA VAL A 379 21.36 -4.30 11.74
C VAL A 379 21.40 -5.79 11.38
N ALA A 380 22.43 -6.26 10.70
CA ALA A 380 22.62 -7.69 10.47
C ALA A 380 22.79 -8.45 11.78
N ALA A 381 23.51 -7.90 12.76
CA ALA A 381 23.65 -8.48 14.08
C ALA A 381 22.36 -8.40 14.93
N GLY A 382 21.41 -7.55 14.56
CA GLY A 382 20.08 -7.50 15.17
C GLY A 382 19.74 -6.25 15.97
N LEU A 383 20.46 -5.15 15.77
CA LEU A 383 20.18 -3.89 16.47
C LEU A 383 18.73 -3.45 16.27
N GLN A 384 17.97 -3.30 17.36
CA GLN A 384 16.57 -2.84 17.38
C GLN A 384 15.59 -3.65 16.49
N GLN A 385 15.91 -4.92 16.22
CA GLN A 385 14.95 -5.79 15.53
C GLN A 385 14.00 -6.42 16.54
N ASP A 386 12.77 -5.94 16.57
CA ASP A 386 11.71 -6.57 17.32
C ASP A 386 11.19 -7.82 16.60
N PHE A 387 10.88 -8.88 17.38
CA PHE A 387 10.35 -10.15 16.86
C PHE A 387 8.96 -10.06 16.23
N GLN A 388 8.27 -8.93 16.34
CA GLN A 388 6.91 -8.77 15.83
C GLN A 388 6.91 -8.10 14.46
N GLY A 389 6.93 -8.91 13.39
CA GLY A 389 6.45 -8.51 12.10
C GLY A 389 7.47 -8.19 11.01
N ALA A 390 8.78 -8.26 11.25
CA ALA A 390 9.74 -8.12 10.16
C ALA A 390 10.01 -9.46 9.49
N ASN A 391 9.81 -9.55 8.18
CA ASN A 391 10.29 -10.67 7.38
C ASN A 391 11.81 -10.54 7.22
N PHE A 392 12.55 -11.46 7.78
CA PHE A 392 14.00 -11.62 7.60
C PHE A 392 14.32 -13.11 7.57
N VAL A 393 15.56 -13.46 7.24
CA VAL A 393 16.02 -14.84 7.24
C VAL A 393 16.81 -15.09 8.53
N PRO A 394 16.16 -15.52 9.62
CA PRO A 394 16.80 -15.59 10.95
C PRO A 394 17.95 -16.59 10.98
N GLU A 395 17.87 -17.68 10.22
CA GLU A 395 18.89 -18.72 10.11
C GLU A 395 20.17 -18.20 9.44
N ALA A 396 20.05 -17.22 8.54
CA ALA A 396 21.17 -16.63 7.80
C ALA A 396 21.88 -15.50 8.56
N ARG A 397 21.47 -15.17 9.79
CA ARG A 397 22.01 -14.01 10.51
C ARG A 397 23.52 -14.11 10.75
N LEU A 398 24.01 -15.26 11.21
CA LEU A 398 25.44 -15.48 11.38
C LEU A 398 26.19 -15.42 10.05
N GLU A 399 25.62 -15.99 8.97
CA GLU A 399 26.18 -15.92 7.62
C GLU A 399 26.27 -14.47 7.13
N ALA A 400 25.23 -13.67 7.38
CA ALA A 400 25.23 -12.24 7.03
C ALA A 400 26.33 -11.46 7.76
N VAL A 401 26.51 -11.70 9.07
CA VAL A 401 27.58 -11.07 9.85
C VAL A 401 28.95 -11.52 9.35
N ARG A 402 29.13 -12.81 9.05
CA ARG A 402 30.37 -13.35 8.45
C ARG A 402 30.68 -12.69 7.12
N PHE A 403 29.69 -12.67 6.22
CA PHE A 403 29.83 -12.01 4.92
C PHE A 403 30.32 -10.56 5.05
N LEU A 404 29.71 -9.80 5.98
CA LEU A 404 30.07 -8.40 6.17
C LEU A 404 31.49 -8.24 6.72
N ILE A 405 31.95 -9.09 7.63
CA ILE A 405 33.31 -9.01 8.17
C ILE A 405 34.33 -9.54 7.14
N GLU A 406 34.10 -10.75 6.60
CA GLU A 406 35.10 -11.45 5.78
C GLU A 406 35.19 -10.91 4.34
N GLU A 407 34.05 -10.58 3.71
CA GLU A 407 34.03 -10.15 2.31
C GLU A 407 34.01 -8.63 2.14
N THR A 408 33.54 -7.85 3.13
CA THR A 408 33.47 -6.38 3.02
C THR A 408 34.41 -5.63 3.96
N GLY A 409 35.04 -6.33 4.91
CA GLY A 409 35.93 -5.71 5.91
C GLY A 409 35.19 -4.85 6.93
N ALA A 410 33.91 -5.13 7.20
CA ALA A 410 33.16 -4.38 8.18
C ALA A 410 33.77 -4.49 9.58
N ASP A 411 33.83 -3.36 10.29
CA ASP A 411 34.42 -3.31 11.63
C ASP A 411 33.48 -3.95 12.67
N ALA A 412 33.96 -5.02 13.34
CA ALA A 412 33.27 -5.71 14.43
C ALA A 412 32.97 -4.81 15.63
N ASN A 413 33.64 -3.66 15.74
CA ASN A 413 33.46 -2.64 16.75
C ASN A 413 32.60 -1.45 16.31
N SER A 414 31.97 -1.51 15.13
CA SER A 414 31.05 -0.47 14.65
C SER A 414 30.01 -0.11 15.72
N ARG A 415 29.70 1.19 15.84
CA ARG A 415 28.74 1.72 16.80
C ARG A 415 27.78 2.71 16.14
N ASP A 416 26.54 2.76 16.62
CA ASP A 416 25.60 3.82 16.26
C ASP A 416 25.87 5.12 17.06
N ASP A 417 25.05 6.16 16.84
CA ASP A 417 25.16 7.45 17.54
C ASP A 417 24.85 7.35 19.05
N ARG A 418 24.14 6.31 19.46
CA ARG A 418 23.87 6.00 20.88
C ARG A 418 25.00 5.20 21.55
N GLY A 419 26.01 4.78 20.77
CA GLY A 419 27.15 4.02 21.22
C GLY A 419 26.91 2.51 21.31
N TYR A 420 25.78 1.99 20.83
CA TYR A 420 25.54 0.55 20.77
C TYR A 420 26.45 -0.09 19.72
N SER A 421 27.23 -1.10 20.14
CA SER A 421 28.12 -1.87 19.26
C SER A 421 27.42 -3.08 18.67
N VAL A 422 28.11 -3.75 17.72
CA VAL A 422 27.63 -5.01 17.12
C VAL A 422 27.40 -6.09 18.16
N LEU A 423 28.23 -6.16 19.22
CA LEU A 423 28.03 -7.07 20.35
C LEU A 423 26.77 -6.75 21.16
N HIS A 424 26.45 -5.49 21.38
CA HIS A 424 25.20 -5.10 22.03
C HIS A 424 23.99 -5.61 21.23
N ALA A 425 24.04 -5.51 19.89
CA ALA A 425 22.98 -6.00 19.00
C ALA A 425 22.81 -7.53 19.10
N ALA A 426 23.90 -8.28 19.05
CA ALA A 426 23.89 -9.73 19.17
C ALA A 426 23.40 -10.20 20.55
N ALA A 427 23.84 -9.53 21.61
CA ALA A 427 23.44 -9.82 22.99
C ALA A 427 21.95 -9.55 23.24
N PHE A 428 21.40 -8.46 22.65
CA PHE A 428 19.98 -8.11 22.71
C PHE A 428 19.07 -9.21 22.13
N LEU A 429 19.56 -9.99 21.17
CA LEU A 429 18.84 -11.11 20.56
C LEU A 429 19.23 -12.48 21.14
N GLY A 430 20.13 -12.54 22.11
CA GLY A 430 20.59 -13.82 22.68
C GLY A 430 21.38 -14.71 21.72
N ARG A 431 22.08 -14.12 20.74
CA ARG A 431 22.79 -14.84 19.67
C ARG A 431 24.24 -15.15 20.07
N ASN A 432 24.39 -16.23 20.87
CA ASN A 432 25.70 -16.67 21.36
C ASN A 432 26.65 -17.03 20.22
N ASP A 433 26.16 -17.64 19.13
CA ASP A 433 26.92 -17.96 17.93
C ASP A 433 27.56 -16.74 17.27
N ILE A 434 26.83 -15.62 17.23
CA ILE A 434 27.34 -14.34 16.70
C ILE A 434 28.30 -13.68 17.68
N ILE A 435 28.03 -13.76 18.99
CA ILE A 435 28.91 -13.21 20.02
C ILE A 435 30.28 -13.89 19.96
N ASP A 436 30.32 -15.23 19.97
CA ASP A 436 31.57 -16.00 19.88
C ASP A 436 32.36 -15.65 18.60
N TYR A 437 31.66 -15.54 17.47
CA TYR A 437 32.28 -15.16 16.21
C TYR A 437 32.86 -13.74 16.25
N LEU A 438 32.11 -12.76 16.76
CA LEU A 438 32.53 -11.36 16.84
C LEU A 438 33.75 -11.19 17.79
N VAL A 439 33.73 -11.87 18.93
CA VAL A 439 34.84 -11.82 19.90
C VAL A 439 36.11 -12.44 19.29
N ALA A 440 35.98 -13.55 18.55
CA ALA A 440 37.10 -14.14 17.82
C ALA A 440 37.69 -13.19 16.74
N HIS A 441 36.90 -12.19 16.30
CA HIS A 441 37.32 -11.17 15.33
C HIS A 441 37.59 -9.79 15.99
N GLY A 442 37.86 -9.79 17.30
CA GLY A 442 38.35 -8.60 18.00
C GLY A 442 37.27 -7.62 18.47
N ALA A 443 36.02 -8.05 18.58
CA ALA A 443 34.98 -7.21 19.14
C ALA A 443 35.22 -6.94 20.65
N ASP A 444 35.05 -5.70 21.07
CA ASP A 444 35.25 -5.21 22.44
C ASP A 444 34.06 -5.61 23.36
N VAL A 445 34.25 -6.63 24.18
CA VAL A 445 33.26 -7.13 25.13
C VAL A 445 32.99 -6.15 26.26
N ALA A 446 33.95 -5.28 26.60
CA ALA A 446 33.82 -4.23 27.60
C ALA A 446 33.12 -2.97 27.08
N ALA A 447 32.66 -2.99 25.82
CA ALA A 447 31.98 -1.87 25.19
C ALA A 447 30.79 -1.38 26.03
N ARG A 448 30.66 -0.05 26.13
CA ARG A 448 29.53 0.61 26.81
C ARG A 448 28.87 1.60 25.86
N ALA A 449 27.54 1.64 25.90
CA ALA A 449 26.73 2.62 25.16
C ALA A 449 26.85 4.03 25.76
N ASN A 450 26.24 5.01 25.09
CA ASN A 450 26.09 6.38 25.56
C ASN A 450 24.70 6.64 26.14
N GLN A 451 23.89 5.58 26.30
CA GLN A 451 22.53 5.62 26.82
C GLN A 451 22.33 4.51 27.83
N VAL A 452 21.40 4.74 28.75
CA VAL A 452 20.89 3.76 29.70
C VAL A 452 19.45 3.46 29.34
N SER A 453 19.15 2.20 29.12
CA SER A 453 17.78 1.72 28.83
C SER A 453 17.00 1.63 30.14
N ASN A 454 16.35 2.73 30.54
CA ASN A 454 15.55 2.81 31.75
C ASN A 454 14.04 2.81 31.40
N GLY A 455 13.43 1.65 31.27
CA GLY A 455 11.99 1.56 31.05
C GLY A 455 11.52 2.30 29.78
N PRO A 456 10.32 2.91 29.79
CA PRO A 456 9.75 3.54 28.59
C PRO A 456 10.48 4.78 28.08
N SER A 457 11.51 5.25 28.78
CA SER A 457 12.35 6.37 28.34
C SER A 457 13.83 6.02 28.37
N THR A 458 14.51 6.11 27.22
CA THR A 458 15.96 6.08 27.15
C THR A 458 16.50 7.41 27.70
N GLN A 459 17.39 7.37 28.69
CA GLN A 459 18.08 8.56 29.18
C GLN A 459 19.51 8.60 28.63
N ALA A 460 19.93 9.79 28.18
CA ALA A 460 21.30 10.00 27.79
C ALA A 460 22.25 9.79 28.98
N ALA A 461 23.22 8.91 28.83
CA ALA A 461 24.30 8.71 29.80
C ALA A 461 25.54 9.51 29.36
N LYS A 462 26.47 9.75 30.28
CA LYS A 462 27.81 10.23 29.88
C LYS A 462 28.45 9.20 28.95
N PRO A 463 29.26 9.62 27.96
CA PRO A 463 29.95 8.69 27.06
C PRO A 463 30.69 7.59 27.84
N GLY A 464 30.47 6.33 27.48
CA GLY A 464 31.04 5.16 28.14
C GLY A 464 30.50 4.83 29.54
N LYS A 465 29.34 5.38 29.93
CA LYS A 465 28.67 5.11 31.20
C LYS A 465 27.26 4.51 31.03
N GLY A 466 26.87 4.19 29.80
CA GLY A 466 25.59 3.56 29.47
C GLY A 466 25.62 2.05 29.59
N ASP A 467 24.65 1.42 28.93
CA ASP A 467 24.46 -0.03 28.93
C ASP A 467 25.71 -0.77 28.46
N THR A 468 25.99 -1.90 29.12
CA THR A 468 27.01 -2.86 28.72
C THR A 468 26.40 -3.95 27.83
N VAL A 469 27.27 -4.79 27.25
CA VAL A 469 26.83 -5.98 26.50
C VAL A 469 26.02 -6.93 27.40
N ALA A 470 26.38 -7.06 28.70
CA ALA A 470 25.65 -7.87 29.65
C ALA A 470 24.26 -7.29 30.00
N ASP A 471 24.14 -5.97 30.10
CA ASP A 471 22.85 -5.30 30.30
C ASP A 471 21.90 -5.58 29.12
N MET A 472 22.39 -5.55 27.89
CA MET A 472 21.60 -5.84 26.70
C MET A 472 21.13 -7.30 26.65
N ALA A 473 21.95 -8.28 27.07
CA ALA A 473 21.57 -9.69 27.16
C ALA A 473 20.48 -9.92 28.22
N ASN A 474 20.46 -9.11 29.28
CA ASN A 474 19.50 -9.19 30.38
C ASN A 474 18.12 -8.59 30.02
N GLY A 475 18.01 -7.91 28.89
CA GLY A 475 16.77 -7.38 28.36
C GLY A 475 16.39 -5.99 28.87
N TRP A 476 15.60 -5.28 28.07
CA TRP A 476 14.98 -4.00 28.46
C TRP A 476 13.80 -4.25 29.40
N ALA A 477 13.50 -3.28 30.25
CA ALA A 477 12.42 -3.37 31.24
C ALA A 477 11.02 -3.71 30.66
N GLU A 478 10.80 -3.50 29.38
CA GLU A 478 9.52 -3.78 28.69
C GLU A 478 9.49 -5.14 27.95
N LYS A 479 10.64 -5.82 27.80
CA LYS A 479 10.70 -7.11 27.09
C LYS A 479 11.01 -8.25 28.08
N THR A 480 10.12 -9.20 28.12
CA THR A 480 10.18 -10.40 28.94
C THR A 480 11.20 -11.44 28.48
N LEU A 481 11.91 -11.18 27.38
CA LEU A 481 12.91 -12.10 26.85
C LEU A 481 14.28 -11.78 27.45
N GLN A 482 14.62 -12.55 28.45
CA GLN A 482 15.96 -12.60 29.05
C GLN A 482 16.70 -13.80 28.49
N TYR A 483 18.00 -13.62 28.25
CA TYR A 483 18.87 -14.69 27.76
C TYR A 483 19.95 -15.03 28.83
N PRO A 484 19.63 -15.84 29.86
CA PRO A 484 20.56 -16.15 30.96
C PRO A 484 21.86 -16.78 30.50
N GLU A 485 21.78 -17.61 29.44
CA GLU A 485 22.98 -18.24 28.86
C GLU A 485 23.88 -17.21 28.21
N THR A 486 23.27 -16.23 27.49
CA THR A 486 24.01 -15.12 26.89
C THR A 486 24.64 -14.21 27.95
N VAL A 487 23.90 -13.89 29.01
CA VAL A 487 24.44 -13.14 30.14
C VAL A 487 25.67 -13.87 30.72
N THR A 488 25.55 -15.18 30.95
CA THR A 488 26.67 -16.01 31.47
C THR A 488 27.86 -15.98 30.51
N LEU A 489 27.62 -16.12 29.22
CA LEU A 489 28.66 -16.08 28.19
C LEU A 489 29.40 -14.73 28.21
N VAL A 490 28.67 -13.60 28.05
CA VAL A 490 29.32 -12.29 27.94
C VAL A 490 30.04 -11.88 29.21
N MET A 491 29.56 -12.29 30.40
CA MET A 491 30.27 -12.07 31.67
C MET A 491 31.55 -12.90 31.74
N LYS A 492 31.52 -14.15 31.29
CA LYS A 492 32.73 -14.99 31.20
C LYS A 492 33.76 -14.39 30.23
N LEU A 493 33.32 -13.73 29.18
CA LEU A 493 34.15 -13.04 28.22
C LEU A 493 34.69 -11.69 28.72
N GLY A 494 34.22 -11.18 29.84
CA GLY A 494 34.73 -9.96 30.47
C GLY A 494 33.79 -8.76 30.45
N SER A 495 32.52 -8.93 30.07
CA SER A 495 31.52 -7.87 30.24
C SER A 495 31.13 -7.74 31.70
N GLU A 496 30.70 -6.56 32.13
CA GLU A 496 30.22 -6.27 33.47
C GLU A 496 28.81 -5.68 33.42
N PHE A 497 28.03 -5.85 34.49
CA PHE A 497 26.77 -5.12 34.65
C PHE A 497 27.03 -3.67 35.04
N SER A 498 26.21 -2.75 34.50
CA SER A 498 26.27 -1.32 34.88
C SER A 498 25.62 -1.03 36.26
N ASN A 499 25.05 -2.02 36.94
CA ASN A 499 24.20 -1.92 38.14
C ASN A 499 22.89 -1.11 37.92
N THR A 500 22.46 -0.91 36.67
CA THR A 500 21.23 -0.19 36.34
C THR A 500 20.12 -1.10 35.81
N CYS A 501 20.13 -2.37 36.21
CA CYS A 501 19.06 -3.30 35.84
C CYS A 501 17.72 -2.89 36.46
N TRP A 502 16.74 -2.60 35.60
CA TRP A 502 15.38 -2.15 35.96
C TRP A 502 14.31 -3.20 35.71
N ALA A 503 14.66 -4.35 35.14
CA ALA A 503 13.70 -5.43 34.97
C ALA A 503 13.29 -5.95 36.33
N SER A 504 11.99 -6.21 36.52
CA SER A 504 11.45 -6.81 37.74
C SER A 504 12.05 -8.21 38.05
N VAL A 505 12.77 -8.78 37.10
CA VAL A 505 13.44 -10.07 37.15
C VAL A 505 14.82 -9.96 36.51
N CYS A 506 15.72 -9.19 37.11
CA CYS A 506 17.12 -9.21 36.68
C CYS A 506 17.76 -10.54 37.11
N VAL A 507 18.47 -11.17 36.17
CA VAL A 507 19.36 -12.29 36.54
C VAL A 507 20.45 -11.72 37.44
N ASN A 508 20.35 -11.98 38.75
CA ASN A 508 21.37 -11.56 39.70
C ASN A 508 22.59 -12.47 39.51
N PRO A 509 23.75 -11.95 39.07
CA PRO A 509 24.94 -12.76 38.82
C PRO A 509 25.40 -13.56 40.06
N THR A 510 25.10 -13.08 41.28
CA THR A 510 25.43 -13.81 42.53
C THR A 510 24.50 -15.01 42.78
N ARG A 511 23.46 -15.23 41.97
CA ARG A 511 22.52 -16.36 42.06
C ARG A 511 22.69 -17.39 40.95
N LEU A 512 23.52 -17.13 39.94
CA LEU A 512 23.75 -18.06 38.83
C LEU A 512 24.41 -19.38 39.26
N ASP A 513 25.07 -19.40 40.43
CA ASP A 513 25.70 -20.60 40.98
C ASP A 513 24.76 -21.49 41.81
N LYS A 514 23.50 -21.10 42.00
CA LYS A 514 22.51 -21.92 42.69
C LYS A 514 21.64 -22.65 41.69
N LYS A 515 21.87 -23.96 41.51
CA LYS A 515 20.95 -24.85 40.79
C LYS A 515 19.51 -24.60 41.26
N PRO A 516 18.53 -24.57 40.35
CA PRO A 516 17.12 -24.54 40.79
C PRO A 516 16.86 -25.78 41.66
N GLN A 517 16.31 -25.55 42.85
CA GLN A 517 15.76 -26.59 43.71
C GLN A 517 14.43 -27.09 43.17
#